data_7998d4efa5e96850c62084f9989038ae
#
_entry.id   7998d4efa5e96850c62084f9989038ae
#
_cell.length_a   1.000
_cell.length_b   1.000
_cell.length_c   1.000
_cell.angle_alpha   90.00
_cell.angle_beta   90.00
_cell.angle_gamma   90.00
#
_symmetry.space_group_name_H-M   'P 1'
#
loop_
_entity.id
_entity.type
_entity.pdbx_description
1 polymer ?
#
loop_
_entity_poly.entity_id
_entity_poly.type
_entity_poly.pdbx_seq_one_letter_code
_entity_poly.pdbx_strand_id
1 'polypeptide(L)'
;MEKAILDTDTVSEILKGKNSRVIDRAEEYLTIHGQFSFSDFTRFEITRGLKAKGAITQLARFDGFCENCAVLPVRPEILDLASDLWAQARINGLPAGDADLIIAATALFNRMILVTGNSPHFRWIPRLTTLDWRSGPMS
;
A
#
# COMPACT_ATOMS: atom_id res chain seq x y z
N MET A 1 6.56 11.21 11.95
CA MET A 1 5.96 10.43 10.87
C MET A 1 5.47 9.10 11.41
N GLU A 2 4.20 8.81 11.28
CA GLU A 2 3.64 7.56 11.79
C GLU A 2 4.01 6.36 10.93
N LYS A 3 4.06 5.21 11.56
CA LYS A 3 4.30 3.94 10.86
C LYS A 3 3.17 3.69 9.87
N ALA A 4 3.53 3.35 8.64
CA ALA A 4 2.58 3.28 7.53
C ALA A 4 2.77 2.02 6.68
N ILE A 5 1.65 1.59 6.10
CA ILE A 5 1.66 0.60 5.03
C ILE A 5 1.50 1.35 3.70
N LEU A 6 2.27 0.96 2.69
CA LEU A 6 2.21 1.58 1.37
C LEU A 6 1.26 0.79 0.48
N ASP A 7 0.42 1.49 -0.30
CA ASP A 7 -0.37 0.79 -1.31
C ASP A 7 0.49 0.46 -2.54
N THR A 8 -0.08 -0.30 -3.45
CA THR A 8 0.63 -0.77 -4.64
C THR A 8 1.13 0.37 -5.51
N ASP A 9 0.31 1.41 -5.70
CA ASP A 9 0.70 2.57 -6.53
C ASP A 9 1.85 3.34 -5.91
N THR A 10 1.85 3.50 -4.58
CA THR A 10 2.93 4.20 -3.88
C THR A 10 4.25 3.43 -4.00
N VAL A 11 4.21 2.11 -3.81
CA VAL A 11 5.40 1.26 -4.01
C VAL A 11 5.91 1.41 -5.44
N SER A 12 5.01 1.38 -6.43
CA SER A 12 5.39 1.55 -7.83
C SER A 12 6.04 2.90 -8.10
N GLU A 13 5.53 3.99 -7.49
CA GLU A 13 6.11 5.32 -7.63
C GLU A 13 7.52 5.39 -7.03
N ILE A 14 7.75 4.75 -5.90
CA ILE A 14 9.09 4.66 -5.28
C ILE A 14 10.05 3.94 -6.22
N LEU A 15 9.61 2.81 -6.79
CA LEU A 15 10.44 2.03 -7.71
C LEU A 15 10.78 2.78 -8.98
N LYS A 16 9.85 3.58 -9.52
CA LYS A 16 10.09 4.42 -10.70
C LYS A 16 11.07 5.55 -10.42
N GLY A 17 11.05 6.08 -9.21
CA GLY A 17 11.99 7.13 -8.78
C GLY A 17 11.84 8.46 -9.52
N LYS A 18 10.65 8.78 -10.06
CA LYS A 18 10.43 9.99 -10.88
C LYS A 18 9.70 11.11 -10.16
N ASN A 19 8.90 10.78 -9.15
CA ASN A 19 8.13 11.78 -8.41
C ASN A 19 8.95 12.27 -7.21
N SER A 20 9.42 13.52 -7.27
CA SER A 20 10.31 14.05 -6.24
C SER A 20 9.68 14.11 -4.86
N ARG A 21 8.39 14.40 -4.76
CA ARG A 21 7.69 14.45 -3.48
C ARG A 21 7.62 13.07 -2.83
N VAL A 22 7.30 12.05 -3.63
CA VAL A 22 7.26 10.66 -3.14
C VAL A 22 8.65 10.23 -2.67
N ILE A 23 9.70 10.55 -3.44
CA ILE A 23 11.08 10.21 -3.09
C ILE A 23 11.48 10.87 -1.77
N ASP A 24 11.20 12.17 -1.62
CA ASP A 24 11.54 12.91 -0.40
C ASP A 24 10.85 12.32 0.84
N ARG A 25 9.56 12.00 0.72
CA ARG A 25 8.80 11.37 1.81
C ARG A 25 9.29 9.97 2.11
N ALA A 26 9.63 9.21 1.06
CA ALA A 26 10.17 7.86 1.20
C ALA A 26 11.51 7.88 1.96
N GLU A 27 12.40 8.81 1.61
CA GLU A 27 13.68 8.96 2.29
C GLU A 27 13.51 9.35 3.76
N GLU A 28 12.60 10.29 4.02
CA GLU A 28 12.26 10.69 5.39
C GLU A 28 11.71 9.51 6.19
N TYR A 29 10.82 8.73 5.59
CA TYR A 29 10.25 7.55 6.23
C TYR A 29 11.32 6.52 6.58
N LEU A 30 12.23 6.24 5.66
CA LEU A 30 13.33 5.29 5.90
C LEU A 30 14.27 5.76 6.99
N THR A 31 14.51 7.06 7.08
CA THR A 31 15.34 7.64 8.15
C THR A 31 14.70 7.38 9.52
N ILE A 32 13.39 7.47 9.62
CA ILE A 32 12.67 7.31 10.89
C ILE A 32 12.41 5.83 11.22
N HIS A 33 11.95 5.05 10.25
CA HIS A 33 11.46 3.68 10.49
C HIS A 33 12.38 2.57 9.99
N GLY A 34 13.36 2.88 9.16
CA GLY A 34 14.38 1.93 8.70
C GLY A 34 13.97 1.04 7.54
N GLN A 35 12.70 0.81 7.31
CA GLN A 35 12.21 -0.01 6.21
C GLN A 35 10.77 0.34 5.86
N PHE A 36 10.39 0.07 4.62
CA PHE A 36 9.00 0.18 4.18
C PHE A 36 8.21 -1.06 4.59
N SER A 37 6.90 -0.87 4.73
CA SER A 37 5.96 -1.98 4.96
C SER A 37 4.88 -1.96 3.88
N PHE A 38 4.55 -3.11 3.34
CA PHE A 38 3.42 -3.28 2.42
C PHE A 38 2.92 -4.72 2.47
N SER A 39 1.73 -4.93 1.92
CA SER A 39 1.06 -6.23 1.95
C SER A 39 1.68 -7.23 0.97
N ASP A 40 1.62 -8.51 1.33
CA ASP A 40 1.85 -9.62 0.38
C ASP A 40 1.02 -9.44 -0.89
N PHE A 41 -0.18 -8.87 -0.78
CA PHE A 41 -1.03 -8.65 -1.92
C PHE A 41 -0.42 -7.62 -2.87
N THR A 42 0.19 -6.56 -2.34
CA THR A 42 0.94 -5.58 -3.13
C THR A 42 2.09 -6.26 -3.85
N ARG A 43 2.82 -7.12 -3.16
CA ARG A 43 3.90 -7.90 -3.78
C ARG A 43 3.37 -8.75 -4.93
N PHE A 44 2.24 -9.42 -4.74
CA PHE A 44 1.58 -10.21 -5.77
C PHE A 44 1.23 -9.34 -6.99
N GLU A 45 0.61 -8.19 -6.77
CA GLU A 45 0.19 -7.30 -7.87
C GLU A 45 1.37 -6.82 -8.71
N ILE A 46 2.44 -6.39 -8.06
CA ILE A 46 3.63 -5.90 -8.77
C ILE A 46 4.32 -7.06 -9.50
N THR A 47 4.51 -8.18 -8.82
CA THR A 47 5.15 -9.36 -9.38
C THR A 47 4.42 -9.86 -10.63
N ARG A 48 3.09 -10.00 -10.55
CA ARG A 48 2.31 -10.49 -11.69
C ARG A 48 2.40 -9.55 -12.89
N GLY A 49 2.41 -8.24 -12.63
CA GLY A 49 2.53 -7.24 -13.69
C GLY A 49 3.89 -7.30 -14.40
N LEU A 50 4.96 -7.44 -13.63
CA LEU A 50 6.31 -7.56 -14.19
C LEU A 50 6.49 -8.86 -14.95
N LYS A 51 5.96 -9.97 -14.45
CA LYS A 51 5.99 -11.26 -15.15
C LYS A 51 5.22 -11.21 -16.46
N ALA A 52 4.05 -10.57 -16.46
CA ALA A 52 3.23 -10.44 -17.67
C ALA A 52 3.95 -9.67 -18.77
N LYS A 53 4.80 -8.71 -18.41
CA LYS A 53 5.59 -7.93 -19.35
C LYS A 53 6.91 -8.60 -19.74
N GLY A 54 7.28 -9.70 -19.11
CA GLY A 54 8.58 -10.32 -19.28
C GLY A 54 9.73 -9.43 -18.79
N ALA A 55 9.47 -8.57 -17.80
CA ALA A 55 10.44 -7.57 -17.30
C ALA A 55 11.40 -8.22 -16.29
N ILE A 56 12.30 -9.06 -16.76
CA ILE A 56 13.19 -9.90 -15.93
C ILE A 56 14.07 -9.04 -15.01
N THR A 57 14.69 -7.99 -15.55
CA THR A 57 15.60 -7.13 -14.78
C THR A 57 14.85 -6.39 -13.68
N GLN A 58 13.67 -5.84 -14.02
CA GLN A 58 12.84 -5.12 -13.05
C GLN A 58 12.32 -6.06 -11.96
N LEU A 59 11.97 -7.30 -12.32
CA LEU A 59 11.52 -8.29 -11.35
C LEU A 59 12.63 -8.62 -10.34
N ALA A 60 13.87 -8.81 -10.81
CA ALA A 60 15.01 -9.06 -9.93
C ALA A 60 15.25 -7.89 -8.98
N ARG A 61 15.13 -6.65 -9.46
CA ARG A 61 15.26 -5.46 -8.63
C ARG A 61 14.16 -5.39 -7.57
N PHE A 62 12.94 -5.72 -7.97
CA PHE A 62 11.82 -5.71 -7.04
C PHE A 62 11.98 -6.78 -5.96
N ASP A 63 12.43 -7.98 -6.32
CA ASP A 63 12.71 -9.04 -5.34
C ASP A 63 13.76 -8.59 -4.32
N GLY A 64 14.82 -7.94 -4.78
CA GLY A 64 15.84 -7.37 -3.90
C GLY A 64 15.29 -6.27 -2.99
N PHE A 65 14.42 -5.42 -3.53
CA PHE A 65 13.74 -4.39 -2.75
C PHE A 65 12.89 -5.02 -1.63
N CYS A 66 12.14 -6.08 -1.93
CA CYS A 66 11.31 -6.78 -0.96
C CYS A 66 12.11 -7.37 0.20
N GLU A 67 13.35 -7.81 -0.07
CA GLU A 67 14.22 -8.37 0.98
C GLU A 67 14.53 -7.35 2.08
N ASN A 68 14.48 -6.07 1.76
CA ASN A 68 14.74 -4.97 2.70
C ASN A 68 13.47 -4.32 3.23
N CYS A 69 12.32 -4.92 2.98
CA CYS A 69 11.02 -4.40 3.41
C CYS A 69 10.33 -5.37 4.36
N ALA A 70 9.40 -4.84 5.15
CA ALA A 70 8.48 -5.67 5.92
C ALA A 70 7.27 -5.99 5.02
N VAL A 71 7.26 -7.17 4.42
CA VAL A 71 6.14 -7.65 3.60
C VAL A 71 5.16 -8.35 4.53
N LEU A 72 4.02 -7.71 4.77
CA LEU A 72 3.05 -8.15 5.76
C LEU A 72 2.12 -9.22 5.19
N PRO A 73 1.96 -10.36 5.87
CA PRO A 73 1.12 -11.44 5.36
C PRO A 73 -0.36 -11.08 5.39
N VAL A 74 -1.11 -11.57 4.40
CA VAL A 74 -2.56 -11.47 4.39
C VAL A 74 -3.11 -12.65 5.17
N ARG A 75 -3.41 -12.40 6.43
CA ARG A 75 -3.91 -13.42 7.37
C ARG A 75 -5.41 -13.65 7.21
N PRO A 76 -5.94 -14.79 7.70
CA PRO A 76 -7.38 -15.03 7.70
C PRO A 76 -8.18 -13.89 8.35
N GLU A 77 -7.68 -13.32 9.44
CA GLU A 77 -8.33 -12.21 10.15
C GLU A 77 -8.42 -10.97 9.27
N ILE A 78 -7.42 -10.75 8.42
CA ILE A 78 -7.43 -9.62 7.46
C ILE A 78 -8.48 -9.85 6.39
N LEU A 79 -8.59 -11.08 5.89
CA LEU A 79 -9.62 -11.42 4.90
C LEU A 79 -11.03 -11.30 5.48
N ASP A 80 -11.21 -11.69 6.73
CA ASP A 80 -12.49 -11.50 7.43
C ASP A 80 -12.84 -10.02 7.53
N LEU A 81 -11.88 -9.19 7.92
CA LEU A 81 -12.09 -7.75 7.99
C LEU A 81 -12.39 -7.15 6.62
N ALA A 82 -11.66 -7.57 5.58
CA ALA A 82 -11.92 -7.15 4.21
C ALA A 82 -13.34 -7.54 3.76
N SER A 83 -13.81 -8.72 4.17
CA SER A 83 -15.18 -9.18 3.89
C SER A 83 -16.23 -8.29 4.54
N ASP A 84 -15.98 -7.87 5.79
CA ASP A 84 -16.87 -6.93 6.49
C ASP A 84 -16.92 -5.59 5.76
N LEU A 85 -15.78 -5.08 5.33
CA LEU A 85 -15.69 -3.83 4.56
C LEU A 85 -16.41 -3.95 3.22
N TRP A 86 -16.24 -5.08 2.53
CA TRP A 86 -16.93 -5.34 1.26
C TRP A 86 -18.45 -5.30 1.44
N ALA A 87 -18.95 -5.96 2.49
CA ALA A 87 -20.38 -5.99 2.79
C ALA A 87 -20.91 -4.58 3.08
N GLN A 88 -20.19 -3.77 3.86
CA GLN A 88 -20.54 -2.38 4.12
C GLN A 88 -20.60 -1.55 2.84
N ALA A 89 -19.61 -1.72 1.96
CA ALA A 89 -19.57 -1.01 0.69
C ALA A 89 -20.78 -1.36 -0.19
N ARG A 90 -21.14 -2.64 -0.25
CA ARG A 90 -22.30 -3.09 -1.04
C ARG A 90 -23.60 -2.53 -0.49
N ILE A 91 -23.78 -2.55 0.83
CA ILE A 91 -25.00 -2.03 1.47
C ILE A 91 -25.15 -0.54 1.20
N ASN A 92 -24.06 0.21 1.21
CA ASN A 92 -24.07 1.66 1.04
C ASN A 92 -23.85 2.13 -0.41
N GLY A 93 -23.81 1.20 -1.37
CA GLY A 93 -23.63 1.53 -2.78
C GLY A 93 -22.30 2.16 -3.11
N LEU A 94 -21.24 1.83 -2.35
CA LEU A 94 -19.91 2.39 -2.55
C LEU A 94 -19.06 1.47 -3.43
N PRO A 95 -18.30 2.04 -4.38
CA PRO A 95 -17.36 1.25 -5.16
C PRO A 95 -16.18 0.83 -4.29
N ALA A 96 -15.83 -0.46 -4.30
CA ALA A 96 -14.70 -0.97 -3.55
C ALA A 96 -14.13 -2.19 -4.28
N GLY A 97 -12.89 -2.08 -4.71
CA GLY A 97 -12.17 -3.19 -5.33
C GLY A 97 -11.56 -4.11 -4.28
N ASP A 98 -11.42 -5.38 -4.62
CA ASP A 98 -10.86 -6.39 -3.70
C ASP A 98 -9.46 -6.02 -3.21
N ALA A 99 -8.60 -5.55 -4.11
CA ALA A 99 -7.24 -5.15 -3.77
C ALA A 99 -7.23 -4.04 -2.72
N ASP A 100 -8.03 -3.00 -2.93
CA ASP A 100 -8.11 -1.87 -2.00
C ASP A 100 -8.61 -2.31 -0.62
N LEU A 101 -9.62 -3.19 -0.59
CA LEU A 101 -10.17 -3.69 0.66
C LEU A 101 -9.15 -4.52 1.45
N ILE A 102 -8.40 -5.37 0.76
CA ILE A 102 -7.38 -6.20 1.40
C ILE A 102 -6.25 -5.32 1.95
N ILE A 103 -5.82 -4.31 1.19
CA ILE A 103 -4.78 -3.38 1.63
C ILE A 103 -5.27 -2.55 2.83
N ALA A 104 -6.49 -2.03 2.76
CA ALA A 104 -7.08 -1.27 3.86
C ALA A 104 -7.22 -2.14 5.13
N ALA A 105 -7.69 -3.36 4.98
CA ALA A 105 -7.82 -4.30 6.09
C ALA A 105 -6.46 -4.64 6.70
N THR A 106 -5.43 -4.75 5.88
CA THR A 106 -4.05 -4.99 6.35
C THR A 106 -3.58 -3.82 7.20
N ALA A 107 -3.85 -2.58 6.77
CA ALA A 107 -3.48 -1.39 7.53
C ALA A 107 -4.21 -1.35 8.88
N LEU A 108 -5.52 -1.59 8.88
CA LEU A 108 -6.32 -1.59 10.10
C LEU A 108 -5.89 -2.69 11.08
N PHE A 109 -5.66 -3.89 10.57
CA PHE A 109 -5.24 -5.02 11.40
C PHE A 109 -3.91 -4.76 12.09
N ASN A 110 -2.98 -4.12 11.39
CA ASN A 110 -1.64 -3.82 11.90
C ASN A 110 -1.55 -2.46 12.61
N ARG A 111 -2.66 -1.74 12.71
CA ARG A 111 -2.74 -0.41 13.34
C ARG A 111 -1.76 0.59 12.72
N MET A 112 -1.69 0.60 11.40
CA MET A 112 -0.85 1.50 10.63
C MET A 112 -1.72 2.42 9.80
N ILE A 113 -1.21 3.60 9.48
CA ILE A 113 -1.85 4.46 8.48
C ILE A 113 -1.58 3.88 7.09
N LEU A 114 -2.39 4.29 6.11
CA LEU A 114 -2.23 3.87 4.72
C LEU A 114 -1.71 5.03 3.88
N VAL A 115 -0.57 4.85 3.24
CA VAL A 115 -0.06 5.80 2.25
C VAL A 115 -0.60 5.40 0.89
N THR A 116 -1.42 6.26 0.30
CA THR A 116 -2.09 6.01 -0.97
C THR A 116 -2.24 7.31 -1.76
N GLY A 117 -2.13 7.23 -3.07
CA GLY A 117 -2.46 8.34 -3.97
C GLY A 117 -3.94 8.41 -4.33
N ASN A 118 -4.76 7.54 -3.74
CA ASN A 118 -6.16 7.38 -4.09
C ASN A 118 -7.07 7.52 -2.85
N SER A 119 -6.77 8.49 -2.00
CA SER A 119 -7.48 8.72 -0.74
C SER A 119 -9.01 8.71 -0.87
N PRO A 120 -9.63 9.28 -1.93
CA PRO A 120 -11.08 9.22 -2.06
C PRO A 120 -11.69 7.82 -2.02
N HIS A 121 -10.97 6.81 -2.49
CA HIS A 121 -11.45 5.42 -2.47
C HIS A 121 -11.52 4.83 -1.06
N PHE A 122 -10.81 5.44 -0.10
CA PHE A 122 -10.67 4.89 1.25
C PHE A 122 -11.37 5.73 2.33
N ARG A 123 -11.88 6.91 2.00
CA ARG A 123 -12.45 7.86 2.99
C ARG A 123 -13.62 7.30 3.77
N TRP A 124 -14.39 6.41 3.16
CA TRP A 124 -15.57 5.85 3.79
C TRP A 124 -15.24 4.78 4.85
N ILE A 125 -13.98 4.32 4.90
CA ILE A 125 -13.59 3.22 5.80
C ILE A 125 -13.36 3.77 7.21
N PRO A 126 -14.12 3.31 8.20
CA PRO A 126 -13.96 3.79 9.58
C PRO A 126 -12.58 3.45 10.13
N ARG A 127 -12.01 4.36 10.90
CA ARG A 127 -10.74 4.21 11.62
C ARG A 127 -9.49 4.14 10.73
N LEU A 128 -9.64 4.22 9.41
CA LEU A 128 -8.51 4.22 8.51
C LEU A 128 -8.03 5.65 8.30
N THR A 129 -6.77 5.92 8.63
CA THR A 129 -6.10 7.18 8.32
C THR A 129 -5.30 6.99 7.04
N THR A 130 -5.46 7.90 6.09
CA THR A 130 -4.71 7.88 4.83
C THR A 130 -3.82 9.11 4.70
N LEU A 131 -2.74 8.97 3.96
CA LEU A 131 -1.81 10.04 3.66
C LEU A 131 -1.32 9.86 2.22
N ASP A 132 -1.27 10.96 1.47
CA ASP A 132 -0.77 10.93 0.09
C ASP A 132 0.60 11.58 0.00
N TRP A 133 1.62 10.80 -0.36
CA TRP A 133 2.99 11.32 -0.49
C TRP A 133 3.19 12.14 -1.77
N ARG A 134 2.25 12.08 -2.71
CA ARG A 134 2.32 12.86 -3.96
C ARG A 134 1.77 14.27 -3.79
N SER A 135 0.97 14.51 -2.74
CA SER A 135 0.32 15.78 -2.50
C SER A 135 0.36 16.14 -1.03
N GLY A 136 -0.23 17.29 -0.68
CA GLY A 136 -0.28 17.76 0.69
C GLY A 136 0.94 18.59 1.07
N PRO A 137 0.92 19.17 2.27
CA PRO A 137 2.02 20.04 2.70
C PRO A 137 3.31 19.25 2.90
N MET A 138 4.40 19.81 2.43
CA MET A 138 5.73 19.32 2.76
C MET A 138 5.99 19.69 4.21
N SER A 139 6.14 18.70 5.03
CA SER A 139 6.46 18.90 6.44
C SER A 139 7.90 19.33 6.63
#